data_4c0a1a896b529e2a393c42f492b7f8f1
#
_entry.id   4c0a1a896b529e2a393c42f492b7f8f1
#
_cell.length_a   1.000
_cell.length_b   1.000
_cell.length_c   1.000
_cell.angle_alpha   90.00
_cell.angle_beta   90.00
_cell.angle_gamma   90.00
#
_symmetry.space_group_name_H-M   'P 1'
#
loop_
_entity.id
_entity.type
_entity.pdbx_description
1 polymer ?
#
loop_
_entity_poly.entity_id
_entity_poly.type
_entity_poly.pdbx_seq_one_letter_code
_entity_poly.pdbx_strand_id
1 'polypeptide(L)'
;MKEHNIPRLDLTTINPEARENIETIGHDLAVFDDFGGVPVFEYPSRINLAVLSLCLSGEASASINLKEYTFRTNDMLILMPGQIVQRHGESDDFTGCAFAISTDFVKNSLLGIQQFLPVFLRLKDDPCLRLNPDEVVRILEYHSFLRQKMRQKSHRYQREIALSLLHALFFDIAHIFDQHQPVRPKPQTRKDELFELFIRTVGEHYKQQRSVGFYADKLCLTPKHLSDVIKELTGKAGSQWVDEYVGLGAK
;
A
#
# COMPACT_ATOMS: atom_id res chain seq x y z
N MET A 1 18.30 28.25 -1.42
CA MET A 1 18.42 26.79 -1.21
C MET A 1 17.72 26.13 -2.37
N LYS A 2 18.45 25.38 -3.22
CA LYS A 2 17.82 24.59 -4.29
C LYS A 2 17.04 23.46 -3.62
N GLU A 3 15.72 23.42 -3.81
CA GLU A 3 14.92 22.25 -3.44
C GLU A 3 15.54 21.03 -4.13
N HIS A 4 16.11 20.14 -3.34
CA HIS A 4 16.54 18.84 -3.84
C HIS A 4 15.25 18.06 -4.19
N ASN A 5 14.92 18.07 -5.47
CA ASN A 5 13.74 17.36 -5.98
C ASN A 5 13.99 15.87 -5.85
N ILE A 6 13.43 15.25 -4.78
CA ILE A 6 13.52 13.80 -4.57
C ILE A 6 12.88 13.11 -5.78
N PRO A 7 13.59 12.21 -6.48
CA PRO A 7 13.05 11.50 -7.63
C PRO A 7 11.72 10.84 -7.31
N ARG A 8 10.77 10.91 -8.24
CA ARG A 8 9.48 10.21 -8.14
C ARG A 8 9.54 8.92 -8.93
N LEU A 9 8.95 7.91 -8.37
CA LEU A 9 8.95 6.56 -8.88
C LEU A 9 7.53 6.08 -9.08
N ASP A 10 7.20 5.79 -10.32
CA ASP A 10 5.92 5.22 -10.74
C ASP A 10 6.16 4.08 -11.76
N LEU A 11 5.09 3.45 -12.23
CA LEU A 11 5.20 2.35 -13.20
C LEU A 11 5.79 2.77 -14.55
N THR A 12 5.80 4.06 -14.89
CA THR A 12 6.43 4.54 -16.13
C THR A 12 7.95 4.55 -16.03
N THR A 13 8.50 4.62 -14.82
CA THR A 13 9.95 4.55 -14.57
C THR A 13 10.46 3.11 -14.57
N ILE A 14 9.57 2.14 -14.45
CA ILE A 14 9.86 0.72 -14.58
C ILE A 14 9.72 0.36 -16.05
N ASN A 15 10.85 0.19 -16.75
CA ASN A 15 10.82 -0.20 -18.16
C ASN A 15 10.59 -1.72 -18.30
N PRO A 16 9.36 -2.18 -18.58
CA PRO A 16 9.06 -3.61 -18.69
C PRO A 16 9.69 -4.26 -19.93
N GLU A 17 9.95 -3.49 -20.98
CA GLU A 17 10.53 -4.01 -22.25
C GLU A 17 12.00 -4.42 -22.10
N ALA A 18 12.67 -3.90 -21.07
CA ALA A 18 14.08 -4.22 -20.81
C ALA A 18 14.27 -5.47 -19.95
N ARG A 19 13.19 -6.20 -19.55
CA ARG A 19 13.29 -7.26 -18.53
C ARG A 19 12.30 -8.40 -18.76
N GLU A 20 12.81 -9.61 -18.84
CA GLU A 20 12.02 -10.85 -18.99
C GLU A 20 11.20 -11.22 -17.74
N ASN A 21 11.53 -10.63 -16.58
CA ASN A 21 10.94 -11.00 -15.28
C ASN A 21 9.81 -10.08 -14.81
N ILE A 22 9.35 -9.15 -15.66
CA ILE A 22 8.29 -8.19 -15.32
C ILE A 22 7.11 -8.37 -16.26
N GLU A 23 5.94 -8.64 -15.68
CA GLU A 23 4.68 -8.61 -16.41
C GLU A 23 3.90 -7.34 -16.04
N THR A 24 3.31 -6.67 -17.04
CA THR A 24 2.57 -5.42 -16.81
C THR A 24 1.18 -5.42 -17.44
N ILE A 25 0.27 -4.67 -16.83
CA ILE A 25 -1.00 -4.23 -17.43
C ILE A 25 -0.94 -2.71 -17.54
N GLY A 26 -0.53 -2.22 -18.71
CA GLY A 26 -0.33 -0.79 -18.96
C GLY A 26 0.53 -0.14 -17.88
N HIS A 27 0.04 0.98 -17.33
CA HIS A 27 0.64 1.68 -16.20
C HIS A 27 -0.10 1.44 -14.88
N ASP A 28 -0.94 0.40 -14.82
CA ASP A 28 -1.81 0.10 -13.68
C ASP A 28 -1.16 -0.87 -12.69
N LEU A 29 -0.56 -1.94 -13.21
CA LEU A 29 -0.04 -3.06 -12.43
C LEU A 29 1.25 -3.61 -13.05
N ALA A 30 2.24 -3.88 -12.21
CA ALA A 30 3.39 -4.70 -12.57
C ALA A 30 3.59 -5.81 -11.52
N VAL A 31 4.00 -6.99 -11.99
CA VAL A 31 4.31 -8.14 -11.16
C VAL A 31 5.71 -8.62 -11.50
N PHE A 32 6.54 -8.80 -10.47
CA PHE A 32 7.96 -9.11 -10.59
C PHE A 32 8.29 -10.43 -9.90
N ASP A 33 9.22 -11.20 -10.47
CA ASP A 33 9.82 -12.37 -9.81
C ASP A 33 11.14 -12.06 -9.13
N ASP A 34 11.76 -10.93 -9.46
CA ASP A 34 13.06 -10.56 -8.95
C ASP A 34 13.18 -9.04 -8.87
N PHE A 35 13.83 -8.56 -7.82
CA PHE A 35 14.17 -7.15 -7.64
C PHE A 35 15.52 -6.79 -8.27
N GLY A 36 16.28 -7.79 -8.74
CA GLY A 36 17.58 -7.62 -9.35
C GLY A 36 17.55 -6.63 -10.50
N GLY A 37 18.26 -5.54 -10.33
CA GLY A 37 18.39 -4.51 -11.33
C GLY A 37 17.16 -3.59 -11.50
N VAL A 38 16.20 -3.49 -10.56
CA VAL A 38 15.30 -2.35 -10.50
C VAL A 38 16.14 -1.16 -9.99
N PRO A 39 16.65 -0.24 -10.85
CA PRO A 39 17.65 0.78 -10.45
C PRO A 39 17.08 1.84 -9.52
N VAL A 40 15.95 1.55 -9.01
CA VAL A 40 14.93 2.41 -8.54
C VAL A 40 15.20 2.95 -7.14
N PHE A 41 16.08 2.31 -6.37
CA PHE A 41 16.22 2.64 -4.94
C PHE A 41 17.64 2.91 -4.49
N GLU A 42 18.61 3.09 -5.40
CA GLU A 42 19.99 3.47 -5.03
C GLU A 42 20.05 4.82 -4.30
N TYR A 43 19.11 5.72 -4.64
CA TYR A 43 18.95 7.03 -4.01
C TYR A 43 17.57 7.16 -3.37
N PRO A 44 17.42 7.99 -2.31
CA PRO A 44 16.13 8.26 -1.73
C PRO A 44 15.12 8.66 -2.80
N SER A 45 14.08 7.86 -2.99
CA SER A 45 13.07 8.08 -4.03
C SER A 45 11.68 8.08 -3.41
N ARG A 46 10.83 9.01 -3.83
CA ARG A 46 9.43 9.04 -3.42
C ARG A 46 8.61 8.12 -4.30
N ILE A 47 8.08 7.07 -3.73
CA ILE A 47 7.22 6.14 -4.47
C ILE A 47 5.82 6.71 -4.66
N ASN A 48 5.28 6.54 -5.86
CA ASN A 48 3.90 6.89 -6.22
C ASN A 48 3.08 5.62 -6.55
N LEU A 49 3.42 4.54 -5.90
CA LEU A 49 2.89 3.20 -6.07
C LEU A 49 2.53 2.61 -4.70
N ALA A 50 1.58 1.67 -4.67
CA ALA A 50 1.53 0.67 -3.62
C ALA A 50 2.42 -0.50 -4.06
N VAL A 51 3.33 -0.95 -3.19
CA VAL A 51 4.22 -2.09 -3.48
C VAL A 51 4.03 -3.12 -2.38
N LEU A 52 3.71 -4.35 -2.79
CA LEU A 52 3.72 -5.52 -1.92
C LEU A 52 4.89 -6.38 -2.37
N SER A 53 5.84 -6.63 -1.50
CA SER A 53 7.00 -7.47 -1.81
C SER A 53 7.16 -8.56 -0.76
N LEU A 54 7.53 -9.75 -1.21
CA LEU A 54 7.77 -10.92 -0.38
C LEU A 54 9.22 -11.37 -0.55
N CYS A 55 9.96 -11.48 0.54
CA CYS A 55 11.29 -12.07 0.56
C CYS A 55 11.16 -13.59 0.62
N LEU A 56 11.76 -14.29 -0.36
CA LEU A 56 11.70 -15.75 -0.50
C LEU A 56 12.96 -16.42 0.03
N SER A 57 14.13 -15.77 -0.11
CA SER A 57 15.40 -16.21 0.47
C SER A 57 16.27 -15.00 0.79
N GLY A 58 17.27 -15.21 1.65
CA GLY A 58 18.23 -14.18 2.04
C GLY A 58 17.64 -13.07 2.91
N GLU A 59 18.29 -11.93 2.85
CA GLU A 59 17.84 -10.69 3.51
C GLU A 59 18.16 -9.46 2.67
N ALA A 60 17.37 -8.41 2.85
CA ALA A 60 17.63 -7.10 2.27
C ALA A 60 17.34 -5.98 3.28
N SER A 61 17.95 -4.82 3.07
CA SER A 61 17.80 -3.66 3.93
C SER A 61 17.44 -2.41 3.13
N ALA A 62 16.55 -1.63 3.70
CA ALA A 62 16.11 -0.35 3.12
C ALA A 62 15.73 0.64 4.22
N SER A 63 15.80 1.92 3.93
CA SER A 63 15.16 2.94 4.75
C SER A 63 13.81 3.35 4.14
N ILE A 64 12.81 3.47 5.01
CA ILE A 64 11.47 3.92 4.65
C ILE A 64 11.15 5.10 5.55
N ASN A 65 10.95 6.28 4.95
CA ASN A 65 10.77 7.53 5.68
C ASN A 65 11.86 7.78 6.74
N LEU A 66 13.13 7.52 6.38
CA LEU A 66 14.32 7.67 7.22
C LEU A 66 14.48 6.62 8.36
N LYS A 67 13.59 5.66 8.48
CA LYS A 67 13.70 4.56 9.43
C LYS A 67 14.25 3.33 8.70
N GLU A 68 15.27 2.71 9.26
CA GLU A 68 15.89 1.51 8.68
C GLU A 68 15.09 0.25 9.00
N TYR A 69 14.99 -0.63 8.02
CA TYR A 69 14.33 -1.92 8.12
C TYR A 69 15.21 -2.99 7.45
N THR A 70 15.24 -4.16 8.07
CA THR A 70 15.80 -5.38 7.47
C THR A 70 14.67 -6.39 7.36
N PHE A 71 14.48 -6.92 6.15
CA PHE A 71 13.47 -7.93 5.87
C PHE A 71 14.17 -9.21 5.38
N ARG A 72 13.69 -10.35 5.88
CA ARG A 72 14.27 -11.68 5.71
C ARG A 72 13.28 -12.62 5.07
N THR A 73 13.72 -13.81 4.75
CA THR A 73 12.86 -14.90 4.23
C THR A 73 11.54 -14.97 4.99
N ASN A 74 10.44 -14.98 4.24
CA ASN A 74 9.05 -14.93 4.70
C ASN A 74 8.57 -13.57 5.25
N ASP A 75 9.35 -12.52 5.14
CA ASP A 75 8.85 -11.18 5.45
C ASP A 75 8.18 -10.58 4.22
N MET A 76 6.97 -10.05 4.41
CA MET A 76 6.25 -9.24 3.45
C MET A 76 6.43 -7.77 3.80
N LEU A 77 6.95 -6.99 2.85
CA LEU A 77 7.08 -5.54 2.96
C LEU A 77 5.98 -4.87 2.15
N ILE A 78 5.24 -3.97 2.76
CA ILE A 78 4.19 -3.21 2.10
C ILE A 78 4.53 -1.73 2.13
N LEU A 79 4.76 -1.16 0.95
CA LEU A 79 5.06 0.25 0.77
C LEU A 79 3.82 0.99 0.25
N MET A 80 3.60 2.16 0.81
CA MET A 80 2.45 3.01 0.47
C MET A 80 2.87 4.21 -0.38
N PRO A 81 1.99 4.70 -1.26
CA PRO A 81 2.26 5.90 -2.04
C PRO A 81 2.64 7.11 -1.16
N GLY A 82 3.65 7.85 -1.57
CA GLY A 82 4.16 9.03 -0.88
C GLY A 82 5.33 8.77 0.07
N GLN A 83 5.61 7.51 0.42
CA GLN A 83 6.78 7.16 1.23
C GLN A 83 8.07 7.42 0.45
N ILE A 84 9.13 7.77 1.19
CA ILE A 84 10.49 7.89 0.66
C ILE A 84 11.22 6.60 0.99
N VAL A 85 11.73 5.93 -0.03
CA VAL A 85 12.41 4.63 0.11
C VAL A 85 13.80 4.72 -0.47
N GLN A 86 14.77 4.13 0.23
CA GLN A 86 16.13 3.93 -0.24
C GLN A 86 16.59 2.52 0.12
N ARG A 87 17.08 1.78 -0.87
CA ARG A 87 17.70 0.47 -0.66
C ARG A 87 19.14 0.66 -0.19
N HIS A 88 19.58 -0.15 0.77
CA HIS A 88 20.93 -0.11 1.29
C HIS A 88 21.76 -1.32 0.85
N GLY A 89 21.15 -2.50 0.77
CA GLY A 89 21.83 -3.71 0.35
C GLY A 89 20.95 -4.95 0.45
N GLU A 90 21.51 -6.05 -0.04
CA GLU A 90 20.91 -7.38 0.03
C GLU A 90 22.00 -8.44 0.12
N SER A 91 21.68 -9.63 0.65
CA SER A 91 22.56 -10.79 0.63
C SER A 91 22.64 -11.40 -0.77
N ASP A 92 23.72 -12.14 -1.05
CA ASP A 92 23.96 -12.76 -2.37
C ASP A 92 22.87 -13.77 -2.76
N ASP A 93 22.21 -14.37 -1.78
CA ASP A 93 21.11 -15.33 -1.95
C ASP A 93 19.72 -14.69 -1.89
N PHE A 94 19.63 -13.36 -1.89
CA PHE A 94 18.36 -12.66 -1.82
C PHE A 94 17.53 -12.93 -3.07
N THR A 95 16.32 -13.45 -2.84
CA THR A 95 15.27 -13.57 -3.87
C THR A 95 13.92 -13.12 -3.32
N GLY A 96 13.07 -12.67 -4.21
CA GLY A 96 11.74 -12.24 -3.80
C GLY A 96 10.81 -11.99 -4.98
N CYS A 97 9.57 -11.70 -4.68
CA CYS A 97 8.59 -11.31 -5.68
C CYS A 97 7.82 -10.07 -5.23
N ALA A 98 7.23 -9.34 -6.17
CA ALA A 98 6.46 -8.16 -5.83
C ALA A 98 5.30 -7.87 -6.79
N PHE A 99 4.35 -7.10 -6.25
CA PHE A 99 3.30 -6.42 -6.97
C PHE A 99 3.51 -4.92 -6.81
N ALA A 100 3.60 -4.18 -7.91
CA ALA A 100 3.60 -2.73 -7.91
C ALA A 100 2.32 -2.23 -8.57
N ILE A 101 1.55 -1.44 -7.85
CA ILE A 101 0.18 -1.08 -8.20
C ILE A 101 0.09 0.43 -8.24
N SER A 102 -0.39 0.99 -9.36
CA SER A 102 -0.59 2.44 -9.46
C SER A 102 -1.63 2.94 -8.46
N THR A 103 -1.48 4.19 -8.04
CA THR A 103 -2.45 4.82 -7.13
C THR A 103 -3.86 4.82 -7.70
N ASP A 104 -4.00 5.02 -9.01
CA ASP A 104 -5.31 5.06 -9.65
C ASP A 104 -5.92 3.65 -9.75
N PHE A 105 -5.10 2.63 -9.96
CA PHE A 105 -5.58 1.25 -9.95
C PHE A 105 -5.97 0.80 -8.54
N VAL A 106 -5.19 1.15 -7.51
CA VAL A 106 -5.55 0.93 -6.10
C VAL A 106 -6.88 1.59 -5.77
N LYS A 107 -7.07 2.85 -6.18
CA LYS A 107 -8.31 3.60 -5.96
C LYS A 107 -9.53 2.90 -6.56
N ASN A 108 -9.39 2.42 -7.79
CA ASN A 108 -10.46 1.72 -8.49
C ASN A 108 -10.69 0.29 -7.95
N SER A 109 -9.69 -0.28 -7.26
CA SER A 109 -9.71 -1.63 -6.72
C SER A 109 -10.27 -1.71 -5.31
N LEU A 110 -10.08 -0.68 -4.50
CA LEU A 110 -10.50 -0.67 -3.09
C LEU A 110 -11.98 -0.28 -2.95
N LEU A 111 -12.87 -1.13 -3.43
CA LEU A 111 -14.27 -1.10 -3.03
C LEU A 111 -14.34 -1.49 -1.54
N GLY A 112 -14.49 -0.49 -0.66
CA GLY A 112 -14.59 -0.72 0.78
C GLY A 112 -13.29 -0.42 1.54
N ILE A 113 -12.66 0.73 1.28
CA ILE A 113 -11.46 1.26 1.99
C ILE A 113 -11.55 1.09 3.52
N GLN A 114 -12.74 1.12 4.10
CA GLN A 114 -12.97 0.98 5.54
C GLN A 114 -12.39 -0.31 6.13
N GLN A 115 -12.45 -1.42 5.39
CA GLN A 115 -11.98 -2.73 5.87
C GLN A 115 -10.45 -2.80 5.93
N PHE A 116 -9.76 -1.98 5.11
CA PHE A 116 -8.30 -1.94 5.05
C PHE A 116 -7.66 -0.86 5.93
N LEU A 117 -8.47 -0.02 6.56
CA LEU A 117 -7.97 1.07 7.39
C LEU A 117 -7.06 0.59 8.53
N PRO A 118 -7.42 -0.45 9.32
CA PRO A 118 -6.52 -0.97 10.36
C PRO A 118 -5.17 -1.41 9.78
N VAL A 119 -5.18 -2.02 8.60
CA VAL A 119 -3.97 -2.41 7.85
C VAL A 119 -3.15 -1.18 7.49
N PHE A 120 -3.76 -0.13 6.92
CA PHE A 120 -3.07 1.11 6.56
C PHE A 120 -2.44 1.82 7.75
N LEU A 121 -3.14 1.91 8.86
CA LEU A 121 -2.63 2.54 10.07
C LEU A 121 -1.41 1.80 10.61
N ARG A 122 -1.45 0.47 10.62
CA ARG A 122 -0.32 -0.36 11.06
C ARG A 122 0.87 -0.24 10.12
N LEU A 123 0.65 -0.27 8.81
CA LEU A 123 1.71 -0.16 7.79
C LEU A 123 2.47 1.17 7.84
N LYS A 124 1.85 2.21 8.41
CA LYS A 124 2.53 3.48 8.63
C LYS A 124 3.66 3.36 9.65
N ASP A 125 3.45 2.58 10.71
CA ASP A 125 4.38 2.40 11.81
C ASP A 125 5.33 1.22 11.60
N ASP A 126 4.83 0.15 10.98
CA ASP A 126 5.58 -1.08 10.69
C ASP A 126 5.15 -1.65 9.32
N PRO A 127 5.93 -1.38 8.27
CA PRO A 127 5.64 -1.83 6.91
C PRO A 127 5.98 -3.30 6.68
N CYS A 128 6.63 -3.98 7.64
CA CYS A 128 7.03 -5.36 7.54
C CYS A 128 6.08 -6.28 8.30
N LEU A 129 5.68 -7.37 7.66
CA LEU A 129 4.85 -8.42 8.25
C LEU A 129 5.54 -9.77 8.06
N ARG A 130 5.83 -10.45 9.19
CA ARG A 130 6.33 -11.83 9.17
C ARG A 130 5.21 -12.79 8.83
N LEU A 131 5.36 -13.56 7.76
CA LEU A 131 4.40 -14.58 7.33
C LEU A 131 4.79 -15.96 7.83
N ASN A 132 3.80 -16.80 8.07
CA ASN A 132 4.03 -18.24 8.21
C ASN A 132 4.12 -18.92 6.83
N PRO A 133 4.61 -20.19 6.73
CA PRO A 133 4.77 -20.86 5.44
C PRO A 133 3.50 -20.97 4.61
N ASP A 134 2.35 -21.21 5.23
CA ASP A 134 1.06 -21.36 4.53
C ASP A 134 0.59 -20.02 3.95
N GLU A 135 0.85 -18.92 4.66
CA GLU A 135 0.57 -17.55 4.19
C GLU A 135 1.46 -17.18 3.00
N VAL A 136 2.76 -17.56 3.06
CA VAL A 136 3.69 -17.38 1.93
C VAL A 136 3.17 -18.09 0.69
N VAL A 137 2.79 -19.37 0.82
CA VAL A 137 2.24 -20.17 -0.30
C VAL A 137 1.02 -19.46 -0.90
N ARG A 138 0.10 -18.97 -0.07
CA ARG A 138 -1.10 -18.28 -0.52
C ARG A 138 -0.78 -17.00 -1.31
N ILE A 139 0.16 -16.18 -0.86
CA ILE A 139 0.58 -14.98 -1.59
C ILE A 139 1.23 -15.35 -2.94
N LEU A 140 2.04 -16.41 -2.97
CA LEU A 140 2.66 -16.91 -4.20
C LEU A 140 1.66 -17.48 -5.21
N GLU A 141 0.56 -18.07 -4.76
CA GLU A 141 -0.54 -18.51 -5.64
C GLU A 141 -1.17 -17.32 -6.37
N TYR A 142 -1.45 -16.22 -5.66
CA TYR A 142 -1.93 -14.97 -6.30
C TYR A 142 -0.90 -14.41 -7.28
N HIS A 143 0.37 -14.39 -6.90
CA HIS A 143 1.45 -13.90 -7.75
C HIS A 143 1.54 -14.69 -9.05
N SER A 144 1.60 -16.03 -8.95
CA SER A 144 1.69 -16.93 -10.08
C SER A 144 0.47 -16.80 -11.00
N PHE A 145 -0.74 -16.75 -10.42
CA PHE A 145 -1.97 -16.67 -11.20
C PHE A 145 -2.12 -15.33 -11.90
N LEU A 146 -1.79 -14.22 -11.23
CA LEU A 146 -1.76 -12.89 -11.85
C LEU A 146 -0.79 -12.85 -13.02
N ARG A 147 0.46 -13.32 -12.84
CA ARG A 147 1.43 -13.40 -13.95
C ARG A 147 0.91 -14.19 -15.13
N GLN A 148 0.34 -15.38 -14.88
CA GLN A 148 -0.25 -16.20 -15.94
C GLN A 148 -1.32 -15.43 -16.74
N LYS A 149 -2.19 -14.70 -16.05
CA LYS A 149 -3.23 -13.88 -16.69
C LYS A 149 -2.66 -12.66 -17.42
N MET A 150 -1.63 -12.04 -16.87
CA MET A 150 -0.98 -10.87 -17.49
C MET A 150 -0.21 -11.21 -18.76
N ARG A 151 0.25 -12.45 -18.94
CA ARG A 151 0.84 -12.96 -20.19
C ARG A 151 -0.18 -13.09 -21.33
N GLN A 152 -1.45 -13.23 -21.03
CA GLN A 152 -2.53 -13.35 -22.00
C GLN A 152 -2.95 -11.98 -22.54
N LYS A 153 -2.05 -11.25 -23.20
CA LYS A 153 -2.23 -9.83 -23.62
C LYS A 153 -3.44 -9.60 -24.53
N SER A 154 -3.91 -10.62 -25.25
CA SER A 154 -5.08 -10.54 -26.13
C SER A 154 -6.41 -10.80 -25.42
N HIS A 155 -6.39 -11.13 -24.13
CA HIS A 155 -7.61 -11.47 -23.40
C HIS A 155 -8.43 -10.20 -23.10
N ARG A 156 -9.66 -10.13 -23.62
CA ARG A 156 -10.53 -8.93 -23.52
C ARG A 156 -10.75 -8.43 -22.10
N TYR A 157 -10.81 -9.32 -21.12
CA TYR A 157 -11.10 -9.00 -19.71
C TYR A 157 -9.87 -9.16 -18.81
N GLN A 158 -8.67 -9.01 -19.37
CA GLN A 158 -7.41 -9.19 -18.62
C GLN A 158 -7.33 -8.25 -17.41
N ARG A 159 -7.69 -6.98 -17.60
CA ARG A 159 -7.65 -5.95 -16.59
C ARG A 159 -8.65 -6.22 -15.46
N GLU A 160 -9.87 -6.61 -15.79
CA GLU A 160 -10.94 -6.94 -14.85
C GLU A 160 -10.60 -8.19 -14.03
N ILE A 161 -9.99 -9.19 -14.65
CA ILE A 161 -9.52 -10.39 -13.95
C ILE A 161 -8.43 -10.03 -12.96
N ALA A 162 -7.43 -9.24 -13.38
CA ALA A 162 -6.36 -8.80 -12.49
C ALA A 162 -6.89 -7.98 -11.32
N LEU A 163 -7.86 -7.10 -11.56
CA LEU A 163 -8.53 -6.33 -10.53
C LEU A 163 -9.23 -7.23 -9.50
N SER A 164 -9.97 -8.24 -9.97
CA SER A 164 -10.68 -9.18 -9.10
C SER A 164 -9.71 -10.03 -8.24
N LEU A 165 -8.57 -10.43 -8.83
CA LEU A 165 -7.53 -11.17 -8.11
C LEU A 165 -6.83 -10.30 -7.05
N LEU A 166 -6.58 -9.03 -7.36
CA LEU A 166 -6.02 -8.10 -6.38
C LEU A 166 -7.00 -7.81 -5.23
N HIS A 167 -8.31 -7.74 -5.50
CA HIS A 167 -9.32 -7.65 -4.45
C HIS A 167 -9.25 -8.84 -3.50
N ALA A 168 -9.22 -10.07 -4.05
CA ALA A 168 -9.10 -11.27 -3.24
C ALA A 168 -7.80 -11.28 -2.43
N LEU A 169 -6.65 -10.94 -3.06
CA LEU A 169 -5.36 -10.81 -2.39
C LEU A 169 -5.42 -9.81 -1.23
N PHE A 170 -6.04 -8.65 -1.41
CA PHE A 170 -6.15 -7.65 -0.35
C PHE A 170 -6.97 -8.13 0.83
N PHE A 171 -8.06 -8.90 0.61
CA PHE A 171 -8.83 -9.49 1.69
C PHE A 171 -8.04 -10.56 2.45
N ASP A 172 -7.26 -11.39 1.76
CA ASP A 172 -6.37 -12.35 2.40
C ASP A 172 -5.28 -11.65 3.21
N ILE A 173 -4.66 -10.58 2.68
CA ILE A 173 -3.70 -9.78 3.42
C ILE A 173 -4.34 -9.15 4.66
N ALA A 174 -5.54 -8.60 4.56
CA ALA A 174 -6.25 -8.04 5.71
C ALA A 174 -6.50 -9.11 6.77
N HIS A 175 -6.93 -10.31 6.37
CA HIS A 175 -7.10 -11.44 7.27
C HIS A 175 -5.79 -11.86 7.95
N ILE A 176 -4.68 -11.92 7.20
CA ILE A 176 -3.35 -12.20 7.76
C ILE A 176 -2.98 -11.14 8.80
N PHE A 177 -3.20 -9.85 8.50
CA PHE A 177 -2.96 -8.78 9.46
C PHE A 177 -3.78 -8.94 10.74
N ASP A 178 -5.05 -9.33 10.63
CA ASP A 178 -5.91 -9.57 11.78
C ASP A 178 -5.42 -10.75 12.63
N GLN A 179 -4.91 -11.80 12.01
CA GLN A 179 -4.33 -12.97 12.70
C GLN A 179 -3.02 -12.63 13.44
N HIS A 180 -2.19 -11.78 12.85
CA HIS A 180 -0.91 -11.36 13.41
C HIS A 180 -1.03 -10.19 14.41
N GLN A 181 -2.25 -9.75 14.73
CA GLN A 181 -2.43 -8.78 15.79
C GLN A 181 -1.97 -9.40 17.12
N PRO A 182 -1.03 -8.76 17.83
CA PRO A 182 -0.74 -9.20 19.19
C PRO A 182 -2.04 -9.08 20.00
N VAL A 183 -2.36 -10.11 20.76
CA VAL A 183 -3.51 -10.20 21.70
C VAL A 183 -3.49 -9.08 22.78
N ARG A 184 -2.52 -8.21 22.76
CA ARG A 184 -2.55 -6.97 23.52
C ARG A 184 -3.17 -5.89 22.63
N PRO A 185 -4.36 -5.40 22.98
CA PRO A 185 -4.73 -4.08 22.51
C PRO A 185 -3.59 -3.17 22.99
N LYS A 186 -2.76 -2.62 22.06
CA LYS A 186 -2.16 -1.32 22.34
C LYS A 186 -3.34 -0.50 22.86
N PRO A 187 -3.23 0.20 24.01
CA PRO A 187 -4.28 1.14 24.36
C PRO A 187 -4.42 2.03 23.13
N GLN A 188 -5.52 1.82 22.40
CA GLN A 188 -5.86 2.70 21.30
C GLN A 188 -5.89 4.07 21.95
N THR A 189 -5.06 4.95 21.47
CA THR A 189 -5.11 6.31 21.98
C THR A 189 -6.51 6.82 21.63
N ARG A 190 -7.08 7.69 22.45
CA ARG A 190 -8.37 8.32 22.13
C ARG A 190 -8.39 8.94 20.72
N LYS A 191 -7.21 9.30 20.18
CA LYS A 191 -7.04 9.79 18.81
C LYS A 191 -7.25 8.71 17.77
N ASP A 192 -6.76 7.50 18.00
CA ASP A 192 -6.95 6.36 17.11
C ASP A 192 -8.43 5.98 17.06
N GLU A 193 -9.12 5.92 18.19
CA GLU A 193 -10.57 5.68 18.27
C GLU A 193 -11.37 6.75 17.50
N LEU A 194 -11.00 8.02 17.70
CA LEU A 194 -11.64 9.14 17.00
C LEU A 194 -11.42 9.06 15.50
N PHE A 195 -10.24 8.67 15.07
CA PHE A 195 -9.93 8.49 13.66
C PHE A 195 -10.68 7.32 13.04
N GLU A 196 -10.79 6.19 13.72
CA GLU A 196 -11.62 5.06 13.27
C GLU A 196 -13.10 5.45 13.12
N LEU A 197 -13.65 6.17 14.11
CA LEU A 197 -15.02 6.69 14.03
C LEU A 197 -15.17 7.67 12.86
N PHE A 198 -14.20 8.56 12.66
CA PHE A 198 -14.20 9.49 11.53
C PHE A 198 -14.24 8.75 10.20
N ILE A 199 -13.38 7.76 9.99
CA ILE A 199 -13.34 6.97 8.75
C ILE A 199 -14.66 6.24 8.51
N ARG A 200 -15.23 5.63 9.55
CA ARG A 200 -16.56 4.98 9.45
C ARG A 200 -17.62 5.98 8.99
N THR A 201 -17.66 7.13 9.65
CA THR A 201 -18.63 8.18 9.33
C THR A 201 -18.43 8.74 7.92
N VAL A 202 -17.17 8.90 7.48
CA VAL A 202 -16.88 9.29 6.09
C VAL A 202 -17.40 8.24 5.12
N GLY A 203 -17.14 6.97 5.37
CA GLY A 203 -17.61 5.88 4.51
C GLY A 203 -19.13 5.83 4.35
N GLU A 204 -19.87 6.20 5.39
CA GLU A 204 -21.34 6.24 5.36
C GLU A 204 -21.88 7.45 4.60
N HIS A 205 -21.16 8.58 4.59
CA HIS A 205 -21.68 9.87 4.14
C HIS A 205 -20.94 10.53 2.98
N TYR A 206 -19.78 10.00 2.53
CA TYR A 206 -18.90 10.66 1.55
C TYR A 206 -19.56 11.04 0.22
N LYS A 207 -20.59 10.31 -0.19
CA LYS A 207 -21.32 10.60 -1.44
C LYS A 207 -22.11 11.90 -1.36
N GLN A 208 -22.50 12.31 -0.17
CA GLN A 208 -23.39 13.45 0.06
C GLN A 208 -22.69 14.60 0.81
N GLN A 209 -21.64 14.32 1.56
CA GLN A 209 -20.98 15.27 2.45
C GLN A 209 -19.48 15.33 2.22
N ARG A 210 -18.96 16.55 2.05
CA ARG A 210 -17.52 16.82 1.84
C ARG A 210 -16.89 17.68 2.92
N SER A 211 -17.69 18.28 3.79
CA SER A 211 -17.23 19.20 4.82
C SER A 211 -16.70 18.47 6.03
N VAL A 212 -15.46 18.77 6.44
CA VAL A 212 -14.91 18.29 7.73
C VAL A 212 -15.79 18.72 8.91
N GLY A 213 -16.46 19.87 8.80
CA GLY A 213 -17.41 20.34 9.82
C GLY A 213 -18.54 19.34 10.07
N PHE A 214 -19.13 18.79 9.01
CA PHE A 214 -20.16 17.76 9.13
C PHE A 214 -19.70 16.53 9.93
N TYR A 215 -18.49 16.05 9.62
CA TYR A 215 -17.92 14.89 10.31
C TYR A 215 -17.56 15.22 11.77
N ALA A 216 -17.05 16.41 12.00
CA ALA A 216 -16.76 16.88 13.35
C ALA A 216 -18.02 16.96 14.22
N ASP A 217 -19.11 17.52 13.68
CA ASP A 217 -20.39 17.59 14.36
C ASP A 217 -20.95 16.20 14.69
N LYS A 218 -20.86 15.25 13.74
CA LYS A 218 -21.27 13.85 13.95
C LYS A 218 -20.48 13.16 15.07
N LEU A 219 -19.22 13.53 15.24
CA LEU A 219 -18.33 12.98 16.27
C LEU A 219 -18.32 13.81 17.57
N CYS A 220 -19.17 14.82 17.67
CA CYS A 220 -19.21 15.75 18.80
C CYS A 220 -17.84 16.44 19.06
N LEU A 221 -17.15 16.83 17.99
CA LEU A 221 -15.84 17.49 18.02
C LEU A 221 -15.90 18.84 17.31
N THR A 222 -14.92 19.70 17.61
CA THR A 222 -14.69 20.87 16.78
C THR A 222 -14.00 20.49 15.46
N PRO A 223 -14.26 21.16 14.34
CA PRO A 223 -13.58 20.91 13.06
C PRO A 223 -12.06 21.01 13.17
N LYS A 224 -11.57 21.93 14.00
CA LYS A 224 -10.13 22.10 14.26
C LYS A 224 -9.56 20.88 14.96
N HIS A 225 -10.19 20.41 16.03
CA HIS A 225 -9.71 19.23 16.79
C HIS A 225 -9.70 17.97 15.91
N LEU A 226 -10.76 17.75 15.14
CA LEU A 226 -10.80 16.62 14.19
C LEU A 226 -9.70 16.74 13.14
N SER A 227 -9.49 17.94 12.56
CA SER A 227 -8.42 18.16 11.57
C SER A 227 -7.02 17.94 12.16
N ASP A 228 -6.79 18.33 13.41
CA ASP A 228 -5.51 18.12 14.09
C ASP A 228 -5.26 16.62 14.32
N VAL A 229 -6.27 15.86 14.75
CA VAL A 229 -6.19 14.39 14.90
C VAL A 229 -5.89 13.73 13.56
N ILE A 230 -6.61 14.08 12.50
CA ILE A 230 -6.38 13.53 11.15
C ILE A 230 -4.95 13.85 10.69
N LYS A 231 -4.51 15.09 10.87
CA LYS A 231 -3.18 15.54 10.44
C LYS A 231 -2.05 14.82 11.19
N GLU A 232 -2.21 14.61 12.47
CA GLU A 232 -1.22 13.89 13.29
C GLU A 232 -1.10 12.42 12.85
N LEU A 233 -2.23 11.76 12.57
CA LEU A 233 -2.25 10.35 12.19
C LEU A 233 -1.94 10.10 10.71
N THR A 234 -2.28 11.04 9.81
CA THR A 234 -2.16 10.83 8.36
C THR A 234 -1.16 11.74 7.67
N GLY A 235 -0.68 12.78 8.36
CA GLY A 235 0.16 13.83 7.79
C GLY A 235 -0.59 14.83 6.90
N LYS A 236 -1.91 14.69 6.71
CA LYS A 236 -2.74 15.51 5.80
C LYS A 236 -3.81 16.28 6.60
N ALA A 237 -4.11 17.49 6.14
CA ALA A 237 -5.23 18.25 6.71
C ALA A 237 -6.55 17.51 6.51
N GLY A 238 -7.48 17.63 7.47
CA GLY A 238 -8.75 16.91 7.43
C GLY A 238 -9.58 17.16 6.16
N SER A 239 -9.61 18.41 5.66
CA SER A 239 -10.29 18.75 4.40
C SER A 239 -9.62 18.07 3.20
N GLN A 240 -8.31 18.13 3.12
CA GLN A 240 -7.55 17.48 2.05
C GLN A 240 -7.77 15.96 2.07
N TRP A 241 -7.82 15.37 3.27
CA TRP A 241 -8.07 13.94 3.43
C TRP A 241 -9.48 13.55 2.96
N VAL A 242 -10.51 14.32 3.34
CA VAL A 242 -11.89 14.11 2.88
C VAL A 242 -12.02 14.28 1.37
N ASP A 243 -11.40 15.32 0.80
CA ASP A 243 -11.45 15.57 -0.65
C ASP A 243 -10.79 14.45 -1.44
N GLU A 244 -9.65 13.94 -0.98
CA GLU A 244 -8.99 12.78 -1.58
C GLU A 244 -9.88 11.53 -1.47
N TYR A 245 -10.48 11.29 -0.31
CA TYR A 245 -11.37 10.15 -0.08
C TYR A 245 -12.62 10.21 -0.97
N VAL A 246 -13.25 11.39 -1.08
CA VAL A 246 -14.42 11.61 -1.94
C VAL A 246 -14.05 11.53 -3.42
N GLY A 247 -12.87 12.07 -3.80
CA GLY A 247 -12.32 11.95 -5.15
C GLY A 247 -12.06 10.49 -5.56
N LEU A 248 -11.89 9.59 -4.59
CA LEU A 248 -11.76 8.14 -4.78
C LEU A 248 -13.11 7.46 -5.07
N GLY A 249 -14.21 7.96 -4.52
CA GLY A 249 -15.54 7.35 -4.64
C GLY A 249 -16.48 8.01 -5.65
N ALA A 250 -16.03 9.05 -6.35
CA ALA A 250 -16.88 9.89 -7.24
C ALA A 250 -16.71 9.59 -8.74
N LYS A 251 -16.12 8.44 -9.13
CA LYS A 251 -16.06 8.00 -10.53
C LYS A 251 -16.69 6.64 -10.72
#